data_10900e585b00ed8ee5dfbdd19cbb1f03
#
_entry.id   10900e585b00ed8ee5dfbdd19cbb1f03
#
_cell.length_a   1.000
_cell.length_b   1.000
_cell.length_c   1.000
_cell.angle_alpha   90.00
_cell.angle_beta   90.00
_cell.angle_gamma   90.00
#
_symmetry.space_group_name_H-M   'P 1'
#
loop_
_entity.id
_entity.type
_entity.pdbx_description
1 polymer ?
#
loop_
_entity_poly.entity_id
_entity_poly.type
_entity_poly.pdbx_seq_one_letter_code
_entity_poly.pdbx_strand_id
1 'polypeptide(L)'
;MPCSPAKARLLLKEKKAVVKRRTPFTIQLTQATGETRQPVTLGVDAGAKFIGLSASTDKAEHYASEVELRKDVVDLLSARRELRRARRHRKTRYRAPRFDNRVHSKNKGWLAPSVENKINAHMSRVAAVRKILPVTKIVVETAAFDIQKIKNPDIECTEYQQGDQLGFWNVREYVLFRDGHKCCHCHGKSKDPILNVHHLESRKTGGNAPNNLITLCETCHKAYHAGKIVLEQQRGQRFRDAAFMGIMRWTFFNRLKSQCPELEVRNTYGYLTKNTRIRHGLEKSHHTDAFCIACNLEAKRLSEYFFQQQTRKHNRQIHKMSILTGGVRKRQQAPYEVKGFRLFDKVRYCNREAFIFGRRSSGYFDIRLLTGEKVSPAISYTDCGRKRHDGDPGRAGI
;
A
#
# COMPACT_ATOMS: atom_id res chain seq x y z
N MET A 1 -26.68 6.19 -11.01
CA MET A 1 -26.27 5.67 -12.34
C MET A 1 -25.60 6.74 -13.13
N PRO A 2 -24.63 6.47 -13.98
CA PRO A 2 -24.01 7.44 -14.86
C PRO A 2 -25.04 8.07 -15.79
N CYS A 3 -24.88 9.36 -16.06
CA CYS A 3 -25.68 10.08 -17.04
C CYS A 3 -24.76 10.96 -17.90
N SER A 4 -25.25 11.35 -19.08
CA SER A 4 -24.48 12.25 -19.95
C SER A 4 -24.30 13.62 -19.30
N PRO A 5 -23.19 14.33 -19.59
CA PRO A 5 -22.96 15.69 -19.08
C PRO A 5 -24.08 16.67 -19.46
N ALA A 6 -24.69 16.49 -20.63
CA ALA A 6 -25.83 17.29 -21.07
C ALA A 6 -27.03 17.10 -20.16
N LYS A 7 -27.40 15.85 -19.88
CA LYS A 7 -28.52 15.53 -18.96
C LYS A 7 -28.26 16.05 -17.55
N ALA A 8 -27.02 15.94 -17.06
CA ALA A 8 -26.66 16.46 -15.74
C ALA A 8 -26.82 17.99 -15.67
N ARG A 9 -26.39 18.73 -16.70
CA ARG A 9 -26.59 20.18 -16.79
C ARG A 9 -28.06 20.58 -16.81
N LEU A 10 -28.89 19.86 -17.57
CA LEU A 10 -30.32 20.11 -17.63
C LEU A 10 -30.98 19.91 -16.25
N LEU A 11 -30.71 18.78 -15.59
CA LEU A 11 -31.26 18.49 -14.27
C LEU A 11 -30.87 19.52 -13.21
N LEU A 12 -29.64 20.02 -13.27
CA LEU A 12 -29.16 21.08 -12.37
C LEU A 12 -29.84 22.43 -12.67
N LYS A 13 -30.00 22.77 -13.96
CA LYS A 13 -30.69 23.99 -14.40
C LYS A 13 -32.14 23.98 -13.93
N GLU A 14 -32.83 22.85 -14.06
CA GLU A 14 -34.22 22.67 -13.66
C GLU A 14 -34.39 22.50 -12.14
N LYS A 15 -33.32 22.59 -11.35
CA LYS A 15 -33.31 22.36 -9.89
C LYS A 15 -33.82 20.95 -9.47
N LYS A 16 -33.88 20.01 -10.41
CA LYS A 16 -34.22 18.61 -10.16
C LYS A 16 -33.08 17.77 -9.59
N ALA A 17 -31.89 18.36 -9.50
CA ALA A 17 -30.72 17.74 -8.89
C ALA A 17 -29.84 18.76 -8.18
N VAL A 18 -29.06 18.28 -7.20
CA VAL A 18 -28.03 19.04 -6.49
C VAL A 18 -26.68 18.36 -6.63
N VAL A 19 -25.59 19.14 -6.65
CA VAL A 19 -24.24 18.58 -6.71
C VAL A 19 -23.92 17.93 -5.36
N LYS A 20 -23.70 16.64 -5.37
CA LYS A 20 -23.33 15.87 -4.17
C LYS A 20 -21.82 15.70 -4.04
N ARG A 21 -21.14 15.56 -5.17
CA ARG A 21 -19.70 15.33 -5.22
C ARG A 21 -19.13 15.89 -6.51
N ARG A 22 -17.89 16.41 -6.46
CA ARG A 22 -17.22 16.96 -7.66
C ARG A 22 -16.23 16.01 -8.31
N THR A 23 -15.64 15.12 -7.53
CA THR A 23 -14.71 14.12 -8.05
C THR A 23 -15.01 12.72 -7.44
N PRO A 24 -15.46 11.75 -8.22
CA PRO A 24 -16.06 11.93 -9.54
C PRO A 24 -17.31 12.82 -9.46
N PHE A 25 -17.62 13.54 -10.54
CA PHE A 25 -18.78 14.44 -10.54
C PHE A 25 -20.06 13.64 -10.33
N THR A 26 -20.79 13.98 -9.28
CA THR A 26 -21.98 13.22 -8.85
C THR A 26 -23.07 14.20 -8.45
N ILE A 27 -24.24 14.03 -9.03
CA ILE A 27 -25.44 14.77 -8.67
C ILE A 27 -26.43 13.86 -7.96
N GLN A 28 -27.19 14.41 -7.03
CA GLN A 28 -28.28 13.75 -6.35
C GLN A 28 -29.60 14.34 -6.86
N LEU A 29 -30.52 13.49 -7.30
CA LEU A 29 -31.84 13.91 -7.66
C LEU A 29 -32.63 14.38 -6.42
N THR A 30 -33.40 15.45 -6.55
CA THR A 30 -34.25 15.99 -5.48
C THR A 30 -35.57 15.25 -5.36
N GLN A 31 -35.98 14.53 -6.42
CA GLN A 31 -37.18 13.71 -6.45
C GLN A 31 -36.83 12.23 -6.25
N ALA A 32 -37.69 11.51 -5.56
CA ALA A 32 -37.56 10.06 -5.46
C ALA A 32 -37.86 9.45 -6.84
N THR A 33 -36.88 8.70 -7.36
CA THR A 33 -37.04 7.90 -8.57
C THR A 33 -37.09 6.43 -8.14
N GLY A 34 -37.86 5.59 -8.82
CA GLY A 34 -38.02 4.20 -8.46
C GLY A 34 -36.71 3.43 -8.25
N GLU A 35 -36.78 2.28 -7.61
CA GLU A 35 -35.62 1.47 -7.17
C GLU A 35 -34.97 0.64 -8.28
N THR A 36 -35.39 0.78 -9.54
CA THR A 36 -34.80 0.04 -10.66
C THR A 36 -33.34 0.36 -10.83
N ARG A 37 -32.48 -0.63 -10.62
CA ARG A 37 -31.02 -0.49 -10.71
C ARG A 37 -30.48 -1.44 -11.76
N GLN A 38 -29.59 -0.96 -12.60
CA GLN A 38 -28.78 -1.85 -13.44
C GLN A 38 -27.75 -2.57 -12.56
N PRO A 39 -27.56 -3.88 -12.73
CA PRO A 39 -26.53 -4.60 -12.00
C PRO A 39 -25.16 -4.07 -12.40
N VAL A 40 -24.38 -3.69 -11.40
CA VAL A 40 -22.98 -3.22 -11.58
C VAL A 40 -22.05 -4.21 -10.91
N THR A 41 -21.13 -4.77 -11.67
CA THR A 41 -20.04 -5.60 -11.14
C THR A 41 -18.81 -4.76 -10.88
N LEU A 42 -18.27 -4.84 -9.67
CA LEU A 42 -17.01 -4.21 -9.29
C LEU A 42 -15.91 -5.26 -9.27
N GLY A 43 -14.95 -5.15 -10.19
CA GLY A 43 -13.70 -5.89 -10.17
C GLY A 43 -12.65 -5.18 -9.30
N VAL A 44 -11.91 -5.95 -8.52
CA VAL A 44 -10.89 -5.46 -7.60
C VAL A 44 -9.60 -6.25 -7.78
N ASP A 45 -8.59 -5.60 -8.36
CA ASP A 45 -7.20 -6.07 -8.30
C ASP A 45 -6.58 -5.62 -6.99
N ALA A 46 -6.46 -6.55 -6.04
CA ALA A 46 -5.97 -6.28 -4.71
C ALA A 46 -4.44 -6.43 -4.66
N GLY A 47 -3.71 -5.36 -5.00
CA GLY A 47 -2.25 -5.34 -5.05
C GLY A 47 -1.56 -4.89 -3.76
N ALA A 48 -0.26 -5.16 -3.63
CA ALA A 48 0.57 -4.74 -2.49
C ALA A 48 0.91 -3.24 -2.51
N LYS A 49 1.04 -2.67 -3.69
CA LYS A 49 1.45 -1.28 -3.93
C LYS A 49 0.35 -0.45 -4.58
N PHE A 50 -0.48 -1.09 -5.37
CA PHE A 50 -1.59 -0.47 -6.08
C PHE A 50 -2.87 -1.27 -5.88
N ILE A 51 -4.00 -0.60 -6.01
CA ILE A 51 -5.32 -1.23 -6.08
C ILE A 51 -5.92 -0.82 -7.42
N GLY A 52 -6.28 -1.79 -8.25
CA GLY A 52 -7.09 -1.56 -9.44
C GLY A 52 -8.57 -1.71 -9.11
N LEU A 53 -9.39 -0.81 -9.60
CA LEU A 53 -10.85 -0.87 -9.48
C LEU A 53 -11.49 -0.58 -10.82
N SER A 54 -12.42 -1.42 -11.23
CA SER A 54 -13.25 -1.23 -12.41
C SER A 54 -14.70 -1.62 -12.08
N ALA A 55 -15.63 -0.73 -12.34
CA ALA A 55 -17.04 -1.01 -12.16
C ALA A 55 -17.77 -0.92 -13.51
N SER A 56 -18.36 -2.01 -13.93
CA SER A 56 -18.97 -2.16 -15.24
C SER A 56 -20.35 -2.82 -15.17
N THR A 57 -21.17 -2.47 -16.14
CA THR A 57 -22.37 -3.21 -16.53
C THR A 57 -22.04 -4.04 -17.78
N ASP A 58 -22.96 -4.83 -18.28
CA ASP A 58 -22.80 -5.59 -19.52
C ASP A 58 -22.51 -4.70 -20.74
N LYS A 59 -22.92 -3.42 -20.69
CA LYS A 59 -22.78 -2.48 -21.81
C LYS A 59 -21.60 -1.55 -21.72
N ALA A 60 -21.22 -1.12 -20.52
CA ALA A 60 -20.19 -0.09 -20.37
C ALA A 60 -19.49 -0.16 -19.00
N GLU A 61 -18.23 0.23 -19.02
CA GLU A 61 -17.46 0.55 -17.83
C GLU A 61 -17.84 1.95 -17.34
N HIS A 62 -18.17 2.11 -16.08
CA HIS A 62 -18.66 3.36 -15.49
C HIS A 62 -17.67 4.00 -14.52
N TYR A 63 -16.71 3.23 -14.06
CA TYR A 63 -15.66 3.69 -13.18
C TYR A 63 -14.41 2.86 -13.38
N ALA A 64 -13.28 3.54 -13.54
CA ALA A 64 -11.95 2.92 -13.58
C ALA A 64 -11.01 3.73 -12.70
N SER A 65 -10.21 3.07 -11.86
CA SER A 65 -9.20 3.76 -11.07
C SER A 65 -8.02 2.89 -10.71
N GLU A 66 -6.88 3.54 -10.53
CA GLU A 66 -5.69 2.99 -9.89
C GLU A 66 -5.37 3.78 -8.63
N VAL A 67 -5.18 3.09 -7.53
CA VAL A 67 -4.90 3.71 -6.25
C VAL A 67 -3.54 3.31 -5.76
N GLU A 68 -2.60 4.22 -5.70
CA GLU A 68 -1.28 4.01 -5.13
C GLU A 68 -1.37 3.99 -3.61
N LEU A 69 -0.96 2.88 -3.01
CA LEU A 69 -0.95 2.70 -1.57
C LEU A 69 0.26 3.37 -0.93
N ARG A 70 0.14 3.69 0.36
CA ARG A 70 1.24 4.28 1.13
C ARG A 70 2.44 3.34 1.22
N LYS A 71 3.61 3.88 0.90
CA LYS A 71 4.91 3.20 0.99
C LYS A 71 5.66 3.53 2.31
N ASP A 72 5.29 4.64 2.96
CA ASP A 72 5.98 5.21 4.12
C ASP A 72 5.64 4.56 5.47
N VAL A 73 4.68 3.63 5.53
CA VAL A 73 4.17 3.05 6.79
C VAL A 73 5.27 2.34 7.59
N VAL A 74 6.13 1.58 6.91
CA VAL A 74 7.21 0.81 7.56
C VAL A 74 8.25 1.75 8.15
N ASP A 75 8.63 2.79 7.41
CA ASP A 75 9.62 3.79 7.84
C ASP A 75 9.10 4.60 9.03
N LEU A 76 7.83 5.00 9.00
CA LEU A 76 7.19 5.69 10.12
C LEU A 76 7.09 4.81 11.38
N LEU A 77 6.83 3.52 11.23
CA LEU A 77 6.83 2.60 12.36
C LEU A 77 8.24 2.41 12.93
N SER A 78 9.27 2.37 12.07
CA SER A 78 10.67 2.30 12.49
C SER A 78 11.10 3.57 13.22
N ALA A 79 10.85 4.74 12.67
CA ALA A 79 11.11 6.03 13.31
C ALA A 79 10.40 6.14 14.66
N ARG A 80 9.14 5.69 14.75
CA ARG A 80 8.39 5.64 16.02
C ARG A 80 9.05 4.72 17.05
N ARG A 81 9.60 3.60 16.62
CA ARG A 81 10.34 2.66 17.49
C ARG A 81 11.60 3.31 18.05
N GLU A 82 12.37 3.98 17.20
CA GLU A 82 13.60 4.70 17.57
C GLU A 82 13.33 5.82 18.57
N LEU A 83 12.33 6.65 18.30
CA LEU A 83 11.91 7.70 19.23
C LEU A 83 11.43 7.15 20.59
N ARG A 84 10.75 6.00 20.60
CA ARG A 84 10.37 5.34 21.85
C ARG A 84 11.58 4.81 22.60
N ARG A 85 12.56 4.21 21.89
CA ARG A 85 13.80 3.73 22.46
C ARG A 85 14.60 4.88 23.09
N ALA A 86 14.84 5.95 22.33
CA ALA A 86 15.52 7.15 22.82
C ALA A 86 14.85 7.74 24.07
N ARG A 87 13.51 7.80 24.10
CA ARG A 87 12.75 8.28 25.26
C ARG A 87 12.96 7.41 26.50
N ARG A 88 13.05 6.10 26.35
CA ARG A 88 13.31 5.17 27.48
C ARG A 88 14.70 5.34 28.05
N HIS A 89 15.71 5.62 27.21
CA HIS A 89 17.09 5.79 27.62
C HIS A 89 17.38 7.10 28.34
N ARG A 90 16.45 8.07 28.32
CA ARG A 90 16.63 9.37 29.01
C ARG A 90 16.59 9.29 30.55
N LYS A 91 16.22 8.15 31.10
CA LYS A 91 16.13 7.91 32.57
C LYS A 91 15.32 8.94 33.37
N THR A 92 14.60 9.86 32.72
CA THR A 92 13.82 10.91 33.36
C THR A 92 12.52 10.42 33.98
N ARG A 93 12.01 9.26 33.56
CA ARG A 93 10.80 8.65 34.06
C ARG A 93 10.80 7.15 33.81
N TYR A 94 10.70 6.37 34.86
CA TYR A 94 10.49 4.93 34.74
C TYR A 94 9.11 4.64 34.15
N ARG A 95 9.06 3.77 33.17
CA ARG A 95 7.82 3.18 32.65
C ARG A 95 8.02 1.69 32.54
N ALA A 96 7.12 0.95 33.15
CA ALA A 96 7.12 -0.50 33.02
C ALA A 96 7.11 -0.91 31.54
N PRO A 97 7.89 -1.93 31.14
CA PRO A 97 7.89 -2.44 29.80
C PRO A 97 6.50 -3.02 29.46
N ARG A 98 5.94 -2.62 28.32
CA ARG A 98 4.70 -3.20 27.80
C ARG A 98 5.04 -4.37 26.91
N PHE A 99 4.50 -5.52 27.22
CA PHE A 99 4.73 -6.77 26.50
C PHE A 99 3.60 -7.14 25.54
N ASP A 100 2.61 -6.28 25.37
CA ASP A 100 1.39 -6.49 24.55
C ASP A 100 1.64 -6.86 23.09
N ASN A 101 2.86 -6.66 22.59
CA ASN A 101 3.24 -7.00 21.21
C ASN A 101 4.12 -8.25 21.10
N ARG A 102 4.25 -9.04 22.16
CA ARG A 102 4.94 -10.34 22.11
C ARG A 102 4.04 -11.38 21.44
N VAL A 103 4.65 -12.38 20.81
CA VAL A 103 3.92 -13.42 20.07
C VAL A 103 2.85 -14.09 20.94
N HIS A 104 3.17 -14.37 22.20
CA HIS A 104 2.26 -15.04 23.14
C HIS A 104 1.14 -14.14 23.71
N SER A 105 1.25 -12.81 23.56
CA SER A 105 0.24 -11.85 24.03
C SER A 105 -0.66 -11.33 22.92
N LYS A 106 -0.54 -11.87 21.72
CA LYS A 106 -1.37 -11.47 20.58
C LYS A 106 -2.65 -12.26 20.55
N ASN A 107 -3.77 -11.57 20.41
CA ASN A 107 -5.07 -12.21 20.20
C ASN A 107 -5.09 -13.01 18.89
N LYS A 108 -5.89 -14.08 18.87
CA LYS A 108 -6.14 -14.85 17.65
C LYS A 108 -6.58 -13.93 16.50
N GLY A 109 -6.01 -14.09 15.34
CA GLY A 109 -6.30 -13.25 14.17
C GLY A 109 -5.59 -11.89 14.15
N TRP A 110 -4.65 -11.63 15.08
CA TRP A 110 -3.87 -10.40 15.05
C TRP A 110 -3.03 -10.29 13.77
N LEU A 111 -3.14 -9.14 13.10
CA LEU A 111 -2.32 -8.78 11.95
C LEU A 111 -1.35 -7.65 12.28
N ALA A 112 -0.22 -7.62 11.58
CA ALA A 112 0.70 -6.50 11.72
C ALA A 112 0.02 -5.19 11.30
N PRO A 113 0.26 -4.06 12.01
CA PRO A 113 -0.40 -2.78 11.70
C PRO A 113 -0.22 -2.30 10.25
N SER A 114 0.88 -2.67 9.59
CA SER A 114 1.11 -2.37 8.17
C SER A 114 0.20 -3.18 7.24
N VAL A 115 -0.07 -4.44 7.59
CA VAL A 115 -1.02 -5.32 6.87
C VAL A 115 -2.44 -4.79 7.05
N GLU A 116 -2.81 -4.51 8.30
CA GLU A 116 -4.13 -3.98 8.66
C GLU A 116 -4.41 -2.63 7.95
N ASN A 117 -3.42 -1.75 7.89
CA ASN A 117 -3.55 -0.49 7.16
C ASN A 117 -3.86 -0.70 5.67
N LYS A 118 -3.20 -1.65 5.03
CA LYS A 118 -3.45 -1.96 3.62
C LYS A 118 -4.83 -2.56 3.40
N ILE A 119 -5.25 -3.52 4.25
CA ILE A 119 -6.60 -4.11 4.16
C ILE A 119 -7.65 -3.01 4.30
N ASN A 120 -7.51 -2.13 5.29
CA ASN A 120 -8.44 -1.03 5.51
C ASN A 120 -8.45 -0.03 4.34
N ALA A 121 -7.32 0.16 3.67
CA ALA A 121 -7.26 0.95 2.44
C ALA A 121 -8.10 0.34 1.32
N HIS A 122 -7.98 -0.97 1.07
CA HIS A 122 -8.81 -1.68 0.09
C HIS A 122 -10.30 -1.58 0.45
N MET A 123 -10.67 -1.87 1.71
CA MET A 123 -12.06 -1.74 2.18
C MET A 123 -12.61 -0.33 1.95
N SER A 124 -11.83 0.68 2.27
CA SER A 124 -12.20 2.09 2.10
C SER A 124 -12.43 2.47 0.63
N ARG A 125 -11.63 1.91 -0.30
CA ARG A 125 -11.79 2.21 -1.73
C ARG A 125 -13.02 1.52 -2.31
N VAL A 126 -13.26 0.27 -1.99
CA VAL A 126 -14.49 -0.44 -2.36
C VAL A 126 -15.72 0.31 -1.82
N ALA A 127 -15.70 0.70 -0.55
CA ALA A 127 -16.79 1.48 0.04
C ALA A 127 -17.01 2.85 -0.65
N ALA A 128 -15.93 3.49 -1.14
CA ALA A 128 -16.04 4.74 -1.87
C ALA A 128 -16.76 4.56 -3.22
N VAL A 129 -16.47 3.49 -3.96
CA VAL A 129 -17.15 3.18 -5.23
C VAL A 129 -18.62 2.84 -4.98
N ARG A 130 -18.93 2.04 -3.97
CA ARG A 130 -20.32 1.71 -3.59
C ARG A 130 -21.18 2.92 -3.22
N LYS A 131 -20.55 4.01 -2.75
CA LYS A 131 -21.29 5.26 -2.45
C LYS A 131 -21.71 6.03 -3.70
N ILE A 132 -21.17 5.73 -4.85
CA ILE A 132 -21.43 6.46 -6.11
C ILE A 132 -22.12 5.59 -7.16
N LEU A 133 -21.95 4.26 -7.09
CA LEU A 133 -22.53 3.31 -8.01
C LEU A 133 -23.32 2.23 -7.26
N PRO A 134 -24.44 1.76 -7.81
CA PRO A 134 -25.25 0.69 -7.24
C PRO A 134 -24.60 -0.67 -7.51
N VAL A 135 -23.46 -0.92 -6.87
CA VAL A 135 -22.75 -2.19 -7.01
C VAL A 135 -23.60 -3.32 -6.44
N THR A 136 -23.84 -4.36 -7.24
CA THR A 136 -24.58 -5.58 -6.86
C THR A 136 -23.65 -6.77 -6.65
N LYS A 137 -22.50 -6.77 -7.34
CA LYS A 137 -21.54 -7.87 -7.30
C LYS A 137 -20.13 -7.32 -7.16
N ILE A 138 -19.31 -7.96 -6.34
CA ILE A 138 -17.87 -7.66 -6.19
C ILE A 138 -17.08 -8.91 -6.51
N VAL A 139 -16.10 -8.79 -7.40
CA VAL A 139 -15.17 -9.86 -7.72
C VAL A 139 -13.75 -9.40 -7.32
N VAL A 140 -13.07 -10.20 -6.51
CA VAL A 140 -11.75 -9.88 -5.98
C VAL A 140 -10.73 -10.90 -6.48
N GLU A 141 -9.58 -10.45 -6.95
CA GLU A 141 -8.48 -11.36 -7.21
C GLU A 141 -7.89 -11.87 -5.91
N THR A 142 -8.02 -13.18 -5.68
CA THR A 142 -7.36 -13.89 -4.58
C THR A 142 -6.29 -14.80 -5.17
N ALA A 143 -5.08 -14.75 -4.60
CA ALA A 143 -4.03 -15.70 -4.94
C ALA A 143 -3.35 -16.14 -3.65
N ALA A 144 -3.16 -17.43 -3.49
CA ALA A 144 -2.16 -17.96 -2.59
C ALA A 144 -0.87 -18.06 -3.39
N PHE A 145 0.15 -17.30 -3.02
CA PHE A 145 1.47 -17.46 -3.60
C PHE A 145 2.15 -18.64 -2.91
N ASP A 146 2.34 -19.69 -3.68
CA ASP A 146 3.10 -20.84 -3.25
C ASP A 146 4.59 -20.51 -3.36
N ILE A 147 5.22 -20.22 -2.22
CA ILE A 147 6.63 -19.84 -2.16
C ILE A 147 7.52 -21.01 -2.57
N GLN A 148 7.14 -22.25 -2.26
CA GLN A 148 7.92 -23.44 -2.61
C GLN A 148 7.86 -23.64 -4.12
N LYS A 149 6.69 -23.55 -4.73
CA LYS A 149 6.53 -23.63 -6.18
C LYS A 149 7.16 -22.47 -6.95
N ILE A 150 7.26 -21.28 -6.35
CA ILE A 150 8.02 -20.16 -6.92
C ILE A 150 9.52 -20.45 -6.94
N LYS A 151 10.03 -21.16 -5.93
CA LYS A 151 11.44 -21.58 -5.85
C LYS A 151 11.76 -22.77 -6.74
N ASN A 152 10.90 -23.75 -6.73
CA ASN A 152 10.98 -24.97 -7.52
C ASN A 152 9.64 -25.16 -8.24
N PRO A 153 9.54 -24.82 -9.55
CA PRO A 153 8.32 -24.96 -10.34
C PRO A 153 7.81 -26.41 -10.44
N ASP A 154 8.69 -27.38 -10.28
CA ASP A 154 8.39 -28.81 -10.48
C ASP A 154 7.96 -29.51 -9.17
N ILE A 155 7.92 -28.78 -8.04
CA ILE A 155 7.56 -29.36 -6.75
C ILE A 155 6.13 -29.90 -6.73
N GLU A 156 5.97 -31.17 -6.31
CA GLU A 156 4.67 -31.84 -6.24
C GLU A 156 4.48 -32.66 -4.93
N CYS A 157 3.22 -32.85 -4.56
CA CYS A 157 2.77 -33.76 -3.50
C CYS A 157 3.61 -33.71 -2.20
N THR A 158 4.28 -34.82 -1.87
CA THR A 158 5.06 -35.00 -0.64
C THR A 158 6.32 -34.14 -0.58
N GLU A 159 6.82 -33.64 -1.71
CA GLU A 159 8.00 -32.78 -1.76
C GLU A 159 7.78 -31.43 -1.05
N TYR A 160 6.53 -30.99 -0.94
CA TYR A 160 6.17 -29.83 -0.13
C TYR A 160 6.52 -29.98 1.36
N GLN A 161 6.61 -31.21 1.84
CA GLN A 161 7.00 -31.51 3.22
C GLN A 161 8.52 -31.68 3.36
N GLN A 162 9.24 -31.80 2.26
CA GLN A 162 10.68 -32.00 2.19
C GLN A 162 11.42 -30.70 1.83
N GLY A 163 11.15 -29.64 2.59
CA GLY A 163 11.83 -28.35 2.37
C GLY A 163 13.33 -28.44 2.67
N ASP A 164 14.12 -27.52 2.08
CA ASP A 164 15.60 -27.47 2.13
C ASP A 164 16.20 -27.63 3.55
N GLN A 165 15.44 -27.35 4.60
CA GLN A 165 15.88 -27.40 5.98
C GLN A 165 15.44 -28.68 6.72
N LEU A 166 14.79 -29.60 6.03
CA LEU A 166 14.34 -30.86 6.62
C LEU A 166 15.56 -31.66 7.08
N GLY A 167 15.52 -32.21 8.31
CA GLY A 167 16.60 -33.00 8.90
C GLY A 167 17.71 -32.16 9.57
N PHE A 168 17.67 -30.84 9.47
CA PHE A 168 18.63 -29.97 10.15
C PHE A 168 18.10 -29.49 11.50
N TRP A 169 18.94 -29.53 12.51
CA TRP A 169 18.64 -29.08 13.87
C TRP A 169 18.20 -27.62 13.95
N ASN A 170 18.83 -26.74 13.15
CA ASN A 170 18.51 -25.32 13.09
C ASN A 170 19.03 -24.72 11.76
N VAL A 171 18.65 -23.45 11.52
CA VAL A 171 19.04 -22.72 10.32
C VAL A 171 20.57 -22.57 10.18
N ARG A 172 21.30 -22.47 11.29
CA ARG A 172 22.77 -22.36 11.27
C ARG A 172 23.39 -23.62 10.67
N GLU A 173 22.99 -24.81 11.14
CA GLU A 173 23.51 -26.08 10.63
C GLU A 173 23.17 -26.26 9.14
N TYR A 174 21.97 -25.92 8.74
CA TYR A 174 21.60 -25.92 7.33
C TYR A 174 22.51 -25.00 6.49
N VAL A 175 22.78 -23.75 6.96
CA VAL A 175 23.62 -22.81 6.23
C VAL A 175 25.04 -23.29 6.13
N LEU A 176 25.62 -23.84 7.23
CA LEU A 176 26.95 -24.43 7.22
C LEU A 176 27.05 -25.58 6.22
N PHE A 177 26.06 -26.48 6.21
CA PHE A 177 25.98 -27.60 5.27
C PHE A 177 25.88 -27.10 3.83
N ARG A 178 24.94 -26.18 3.55
CA ARG A 178 24.73 -25.59 2.21
C ARG A 178 26.02 -24.99 1.65
N ASP A 179 26.79 -24.32 2.49
CA ASP A 179 28.04 -23.65 2.12
C ASP A 179 29.27 -24.59 2.21
N GLY A 180 29.04 -25.91 2.37
CA GLY A 180 30.05 -26.93 2.40
C GLY A 180 31.03 -26.83 3.57
N HIS A 181 30.60 -26.26 4.71
CA HIS A 181 31.43 -25.99 5.89
C HIS A 181 32.70 -25.19 5.55
N LYS A 182 32.59 -24.26 4.59
CA LYS A 182 33.70 -23.38 4.15
C LYS A 182 33.29 -21.91 4.17
N CYS A 183 34.25 -21.05 4.39
CA CYS A 183 34.04 -19.62 4.29
C CYS A 183 33.72 -19.19 2.85
N CYS A 184 32.58 -18.55 2.62
CA CYS A 184 32.15 -18.11 1.28
C CYS A 184 33.01 -16.97 0.69
N HIS A 185 33.88 -16.33 1.49
CA HIS A 185 34.78 -15.28 1.01
C HIS A 185 36.16 -15.81 0.70
N CYS A 186 36.85 -16.44 1.66
CA CYS A 186 38.22 -16.91 1.46
C CYS A 186 38.34 -18.36 1.01
N HIS A 187 37.21 -19.10 0.95
CA HIS A 187 37.16 -20.52 0.56
C HIS A 187 38.16 -21.42 1.28
N GLY A 188 38.44 -21.12 2.55
CA GLY A 188 39.37 -21.87 3.39
C GLY A 188 40.82 -21.35 3.38
N LYS A 189 41.15 -20.32 2.57
CA LYS A 189 42.51 -19.79 2.48
C LYS A 189 43.07 -19.22 3.81
N SER A 190 42.18 -18.72 4.69
CA SER A 190 42.61 -18.21 6.02
C SER A 190 43.00 -19.29 6.99
N LYS A 191 42.74 -20.57 6.71
CA LYS A 191 42.95 -21.73 7.62
C LYS A 191 42.28 -21.57 9.01
N ASP A 192 41.35 -20.65 9.16
CA ASP A 192 40.63 -20.39 10.41
C ASP A 192 39.55 -21.47 10.61
N PRO A 193 39.59 -22.26 11.70
CA PRO A 193 38.66 -23.36 11.93
C PRO A 193 37.26 -22.86 12.39
N ILE A 194 37.16 -21.62 12.86
CA ILE A 194 35.93 -21.11 13.44
C ILE A 194 35.05 -20.54 12.32
N LEU A 195 33.87 -21.15 12.12
CA LEU A 195 32.90 -20.70 11.15
C LEU A 195 31.72 -19.98 11.83
N ASN A 196 31.39 -18.80 11.33
CA ASN A 196 30.28 -17.97 11.77
C ASN A 196 29.25 -17.83 10.66
N VAL A 197 27.96 -17.86 11.02
CA VAL A 197 26.88 -17.56 10.09
C VAL A 197 26.56 -16.07 10.16
N HIS A 198 26.86 -15.38 9.07
CA HIS A 198 26.74 -13.93 8.93
C HIS A 198 25.45 -13.54 8.20
N HIS A 199 24.82 -12.42 8.61
CA HIS A 199 23.65 -11.86 7.96
C HIS A 199 24.09 -10.86 6.86
N LEU A 200 23.76 -11.13 5.60
CA LEU A 200 24.01 -10.21 4.48
C LEU A 200 23.28 -8.88 4.66
N GLU A 201 22.00 -8.96 5.03
CA GLU A 201 21.28 -7.81 5.57
C GLU A 201 21.09 -7.99 7.07
N SER A 202 21.02 -6.91 7.79
CA SER A 202 20.89 -6.97 9.24
C SER A 202 19.76 -7.92 9.68
N ARG A 203 19.92 -8.61 10.79
CA ARG A 203 18.88 -9.47 11.39
C ARG A 203 17.54 -8.73 11.54
N LYS A 204 17.57 -7.42 11.71
CA LYS A 204 16.39 -6.57 11.88
C LYS A 204 15.59 -6.41 10.58
N THR A 205 16.25 -6.36 9.44
CA THR A 205 15.65 -6.15 8.11
C THR A 205 15.48 -7.43 7.32
N GLY A 206 16.47 -8.33 7.41
CA GLY A 206 16.54 -9.58 6.66
C GLY A 206 16.05 -10.81 7.41
N GLY A 207 16.07 -10.78 8.75
CA GLY A 207 15.73 -11.93 9.58
C GLY A 207 16.72 -13.10 9.42
N ASN A 208 16.35 -14.27 9.94
CA ASN A 208 17.13 -15.51 9.85
C ASN A 208 16.75 -16.35 8.62
N ALA A 209 16.26 -15.76 7.56
CA ALA A 209 15.99 -16.50 6.33
C ALA A 209 17.30 -17.07 5.74
N PRO A 210 17.35 -18.33 5.30
CA PRO A 210 18.58 -18.93 4.78
C PRO A 210 19.25 -18.14 3.67
N ASN A 211 18.45 -17.51 2.80
CA ASN A 211 18.94 -16.68 1.71
C ASN A 211 19.50 -15.31 2.16
N ASN A 212 19.41 -15.00 3.46
CA ASN A 212 20.03 -13.84 4.09
C ASN A 212 21.28 -14.17 4.89
N LEU A 213 21.67 -15.44 4.90
CA LEU A 213 22.74 -15.97 5.73
C LEU A 213 23.83 -16.57 4.85
N ILE A 214 25.09 -16.38 5.22
CA ILE A 214 26.27 -17.00 4.61
C ILE A 214 27.26 -17.42 5.68
N THR A 215 28.09 -18.39 5.33
CA THR A 215 29.17 -18.87 6.20
C THR A 215 30.44 -18.03 5.99
N LEU A 216 30.99 -17.48 7.05
CA LEU A 216 32.29 -16.80 7.07
C LEU A 216 33.17 -17.38 8.16
N CYS A 217 34.48 -17.50 7.91
CA CYS A 217 35.41 -17.76 9.00
C CYS A 217 35.53 -16.53 9.92
N GLU A 218 36.01 -16.73 11.13
CA GLU A 218 36.07 -15.64 12.12
C GLU A 218 36.94 -14.46 11.63
N THR A 219 38.06 -14.76 10.97
CA THR A 219 38.97 -13.77 10.37
C THR A 219 38.25 -12.90 9.34
N CYS A 220 37.53 -13.51 8.37
CA CYS A 220 36.77 -12.78 7.36
C CYS A 220 35.58 -12.05 7.96
N HIS A 221 34.91 -12.63 8.96
CA HIS A 221 33.79 -11.99 9.65
C HIS A 221 34.23 -10.72 10.40
N LYS A 222 35.37 -10.77 11.11
CA LYS A 222 35.97 -9.58 11.75
C LYS A 222 36.40 -8.54 10.72
N ALA A 223 37.06 -8.96 9.62
CA ALA A 223 37.48 -8.07 8.55
C ALA A 223 36.32 -7.36 7.86
N TYR A 224 35.19 -8.04 7.65
CA TYR A 224 33.96 -7.44 7.11
C TYR A 224 33.40 -6.37 8.06
N HIS A 225 33.27 -6.66 9.34
CA HIS A 225 32.80 -5.67 10.32
C HIS A 225 33.76 -4.49 10.50
N ALA A 226 35.03 -4.68 10.23
CA ALA A 226 36.07 -3.62 10.22
C ALA A 226 36.10 -2.83 8.87
N GLY A 227 35.27 -3.18 7.90
CA GLY A 227 35.21 -2.55 6.59
C GLY A 227 36.41 -2.86 5.68
N LYS A 228 37.23 -3.88 6.01
CA LYS A 228 38.44 -4.25 5.25
C LYS A 228 38.14 -5.13 4.03
N ILE A 229 37.02 -5.79 4.03
CA ILE A 229 36.56 -6.65 2.91
C ILE A 229 35.09 -6.33 2.56
N VAL A 230 34.76 -6.55 1.30
CA VAL A 230 33.39 -6.47 0.76
C VAL A 230 32.95 -7.86 0.35
N LEU A 231 31.73 -8.22 0.66
CA LEU A 231 31.14 -9.48 0.24
C LEU A 231 30.50 -9.31 -1.14
N GLU A 232 30.83 -10.18 -2.07
CA GLU A 232 30.24 -10.20 -3.42
C GLU A 232 28.84 -10.79 -3.40
N GLN A 233 28.56 -11.67 -2.42
CA GLN A 233 27.27 -12.33 -2.30
C GLN A 233 26.19 -11.33 -1.90
N GLN A 234 25.16 -11.28 -2.71
CA GLN A 234 23.96 -10.52 -2.41
C GLN A 234 22.88 -11.45 -1.84
N ARG A 235 21.99 -10.86 -1.04
CA ARG A 235 20.84 -11.59 -0.54
C ARG A 235 19.99 -12.11 -1.69
N GLY A 236 19.61 -13.38 -1.61
CA GLY A 236 18.68 -14.01 -2.57
C GLY A 236 17.27 -13.40 -2.54
N GLN A 237 16.43 -13.87 -3.46
CA GLN A 237 15.07 -13.36 -3.67
C GLN A 237 14.25 -13.31 -2.38
N ARG A 238 13.52 -12.22 -2.17
CA ARG A 238 12.62 -12.04 -1.02
C ARG A 238 11.22 -12.49 -1.36
N PHE A 239 10.68 -13.39 -0.56
CA PHE A 239 9.29 -13.85 -0.66
C PHE A 239 8.33 -13.15 0.31
N ARG A 240 8.80 -12.06 0.95
CA ARG A 240 8.00 -11.32 1.92
C ARG A 240 6.70 -10.79 1.32
N ASP A 241 6.77 -10.28 0.10
CA ASP A 241 5.60 -9.71 -0.58
C ASP A 241 4.61 -10.81 -0.97
N ALA A 242 5.08 -12.00 -1.35
CA ALA A 242 4.23 -13.14 -1.66
C ALA A 242 3.45 -13.62 -0.42
N ALA A 243 4.14 -13.83 0.70
CA ALA A 243 3.49 -14.21 1.96
C ALA A 243 2.51 -13.14 2.45
N PHE A 244 2.91 -11.87 2.34
CA PHE A 244 2.04 -10.74 2.67
C PHE A 244 0.76 -10.75 1.81
N MET A 245 0.90 -10.93 0.50
CA MET A 245 -0.23 -10.91 -0.43
C MET A 245 -1.22 -12.04 -0.18
N GLY A 246 -0.74 -13.25 0.14
CA GLY A 246 -1.60 -14.37 0.50
C GLY A 246 -2.50 -14.05 1.70
N ILE A 247 -1.91 -13.57 2.79
CA ILE A 247 -2.66 -13.19 4.01
C ILE A 247 -3.60 -12.01 3.74
N MET A 248 -3.13 -10.97 3.04
CA MET A 248 -3.88 -9.75 2.81
C MET A 248 -5.11 -9.99 1.95
N ARG A 249 -4.96 -10.67 0.80
CA ARG A 249 -6.04 -10.92 -0.15
C ARG A 249 -7.18 -11.75 0.46
N TRP A 250 -6.85 -12.84 1.14
CA TRP A 250 -7.86 -13.69 1.78
C TRP A 250 -8.54 -12.98 2.96
N THR A 251 -7.79 -12.23 3.76
CA THR A 251 -8.40 -11.46 4.86
C THR A 251 -9.31 -10.36 4.32
N PHE A 252 -8.89 -9.66 3.26
CA PHE A 252 -9.70 -8.65 2.59
C PHE A 252 -10.99 -9.25 2.02
N PHE A 253 -10.89 -10.36 1.28
CA PHE A 253 -12.04 -11.06 0.73
C PHE A 253 -13.04 -11.49 1.81
N ASN A 254 -12.56 -12.14 2.86
CA ASN A 254 -13.41 -12.60 3.96
C ASN A 254 -14.08 -11.43 4.70
N ARG A 255 -13.38 -10.33 4.90
CA ARG A 255 -13.96 -9.12 5.49
C ARG A 255 -15.02 -8.48 4.59
N LEU A 256 -14.80 -8.43 3.28
CA LEU A 256 -15.82 -7.95 2.33
C LEU A 256 -17.07 -8.80 2.42
N LYS A 257 -16.94 -10.13 2.37
CA LYS A 257 -18.06 -11.05 2.48
C LYS A 257 -18.83 -10.88 3.79
N SER A 258 -18.12 -10.66 4.89
CA SER A 258 -18.73 -10.43 6.20
C SER A 258 -19.42 -9.07 6.33
N GLN A 259 -18.83 -8.00 5.77
CA GLN A 259 -19.34 -6.63 5.90
C GLN A 259 -20.38 -6.25 4.84
N CYS A 260 -20.52 -7.05 3.80
CA CYS A 260 -21.45 -6.80 2.70
C CYS A 260 -22.27 -8.05 2.40
N PRO A 261 -23.04 -8.56 3.36
CA PRO A 261 -23.83 -9.79 3.18
C PRO A 261 -24.93 -9.64 2.11
N GLU A 262 -25.33 -8.40 1.82
CA GLU A 262 -26.32 -8.04 0.81
C GLU A 262 -25.77 -8.10 -0.63
N LEU A 263 -24.46 -8.25 -0.80
CA LEU A 263 -23.81 -8.30 -2.11
C LEU A 263 -23.30 -9.69 -2.43
N GLU A 264 -23.31 -9.99 -3.72
CA GLU A 264 -22.61 -11.17 -4.22
C GLU A 264 -21.11 -10.89 -4.23
N VAL A 265 -20.35 -11.52 -3.33
CA VAL A 265 -18.88 -11.40 -3.28
C VAL A 265 -18.24 -12.70 -3.77
N ARG A 266 -17.56 -12.64 -4.92
CA ARG A 266 -16.82 -13.75 -5.52
C ARG A 266 -15.33 -13.50 -5.54
N ASN A 267 -14.58 -14.57 -5.70
CA ASN A 267 -13.13 -14.48 -5.95
C ASN A 267 -12.79 -15.02 -7.34
N THR A 268 -11.65 -14.55 -7.85
CA THR A 268 -11.00 -15.06 -9.06
C THR A 268 -9.51 -15.22 -8.84
N TYR A 269 -8.82 -15.83 -9.78
CA TYR A 269 -7.38 -16.11 -9.67
C TYR A 269 -6.58 -15.33 -10.71
N GLY A 270 -5.35 -14.94 -10.35
CA GLY A 270 -4.51 -14.10 -11.19
C GLY A 270 -4.17 -14.71 -12.56
N TYR A 271 -4.10 -16.04 -12.69
CA TYR A 271 -3.88 -16.67 -13.99
C TYR A 271 -5.08 -16.49 -14.93
N LEU A 272 -6.31 -16.53 -14.41
CA LEU A 272 -7.52 -16.25 -15.19
C LEU A 272 -7.52 -14.79 -15.66
N THR A 273 -7.25 -13.84 -14.77
CA THR A 273 -7.12 -12.42 -15.10
C THR A 273 -6.09 -12.20 -16.21
N LYS A 274 -4.90 -12.82 -16.07
CA LYS A 274 -3.83 -12.73 -17.07
C LYS A 274 -4.27 -13.29 -18.43
N ASN A 275 -4.84 -14.49 -18.45
CA ASN A 275 -5.26 -15.14 -19.69
C ASN A 275 -6.38 -14.36 -20.39
N THR A 276 -7.35 -13.87 -19.64
CA THR A 276 -8.43 -13.01 -20.14
C THR A 276 -7.85 -11.74 -20.77
N ARG A 277 -6.96 -11.06 -20.07
CA ARG A 277 -6.33 -9.84 -20.57
C ARG A 277 -5.56 -10.06 -21.87
N ILE A 278 -4.76 -11.13 -21.94
CA ILE A 278 -3.99 -11.47 -23.16
C ILE A 278 -4.94 -11.82 -24.32
N ARG A 279 -5.97 -12.63 -24.08
CA ARG A 279 -6.96 -13.02 -25.10
C ARG A 279 -7.64 -11.82 -25.74
N HIS A 280 -7.91 -10.78 -24.96
CA HIS A 280 -8.57 -9.54 -25.43
C HIS A 280 -7.57 -8.45 -25.87
N GLY A 281 -6.26 -8.76 -25.96
CA GLY A 281 -5.24 -7.80 -26.41
C GLY A 281 -5.12 -6.54 -25.54
N LEU A 282 -5.47 -6.62 -24.25
CA LEU A 282 -5.50 -5.47 -23.36
C LEU A 282 -4.12 -5.23 -22.73
N GLU A 283 -3.73 -3.96 -22.61
CA GLU A 283 -2.50 -3.55 -21.94
C GLU A 283 -2.52 -3.88 -20.45
N LYS A 284 -1.34 -4.20 -19.91
CA LYS A 284 -1.19 -4.51 -18.50
C LYS A 284 -1.21 -3.23 -17.66
N SER A 285 -2.29 -3.05 -16.91
CA SER A 285 -2.42 -2.03 -15.88
C SER A 285 -3.34 -2.54 -14.76
N HIS A 286 -3.30 -1.95 -13.59
CA HIS A 286 -4.14 -2.41 -12.48
C HIS A 286 -5.63 -2.17 -12.71
N HIS A 287 -6.02 -1.07 -13.36
CA HIS A 287 -7.43 -0.85 -13.72
C HIS A 287 -7.91 -1.80 -14.83
N THR A 288 -7.03 -2.17 -15.78
CA THR A 288 -7.34 -3.16 -16.81
C THR A 288 -7.49 -4.57 -16.21
N ASP A 289 -6.60 -4.95 -15.30
CA ASP A 289 -6.73 -6.23 -14.60
C ASP A 289 -8.03 -6.25 -13.78
N ALA A 290 -8.42 -5.14 -13.13
CA ALA A 290 -9.70 -5.02 -12.45
C ALA A 290 -10.91 -5.15 -13.41
N PHE A 291 -10.82 -4.61 -14.62
CA PHE A 291 -11.85 -4.79 -15.65
C PHE A 291 -11.98 -6.26 -16.05
N CYS A 292 -10.88 -6.96 -16.29
CA CYS A 292 -10.88 -8.39 -16.57
C CYS A 292 -11.48 -9.22 -15.41
N ILE A 293 -11.21 -8.80 -14.16
CA ILE A 293 -11.77 -9.41 -12.94
C ILE A 293 -13.30 -9.23 -12.88
N ALA A 294 -13.82 -8.09 -13.30
CA ALA A 294 -15.25 -7.84 -13.37
C ALA A 294 -15.99 -8.74 -14.36
N CYS A 295 -15.26 -9.28 -15.35
CA CYS A 295 -15.78 -10.23 -16.36
C CYS A 295 -16.86 -9.70 -17.31
N ASN A 296 -17.02 -8.40 -17.44
CA ASN A 296 -17.91 -7.77 -18.42
C ASN A 296 -17.13 -7.33 -19.66
N LEU A 297 -16.59 -8.28 -20.38
CA LEU A 297 -15.54 -8.05 -21.42
C LEU A 297 -16.07 -7.38 -22.69
N GLU A 298 -17.37 -7.50 -22.97
CA GLU A 298 -18.05 -6.84 -24.08
C GLU A 298 -18.41 -5.36 -23.77
N ALA A 299 -18.22 -4.95 -22.52
CA ALA A 299 -18.55 -3.60 -22.10
C ALA A 299 -17.59 -2.58 -22.73
N LYS A 300 -18.15 -1.47 -23.24
CA LYS A 300 -17.35 -0.36 -23.74
C LYS A 300 -16.51 0.23 -22.61
N ARG A 301 -15.19 0.19 -22.74
CA ARG A 301 -14.26 0.74 -21.75
C ARG A 301 -14.25 2.27 -21.73
N LEU A 302 -13.92 2.80 -20.56
CA LEU A 302 -13.59 4.22 -20.42
C LEU A 302 -12.21 4.50 -21.06
N SER A 303 -12.10 5.66 -21.72
CA SER A 303 -10.82 6.16 -22.25
C SER A 303 -9.91 6.71 -21.17
N GLU A 304 -10.48 7.11 -20.04
CA GLU A 304 -9.77 7.73 -18.93
C GLU A 304 -10.05 6.97 -17.63
N TYR A 305 -9.09 6.98 -16.72
CA TYR A 305 -9.23 6.41 -15.39
C TYR A 305 -8.76 7.41 -14.32
N PHE A 306 -9.22 7.23 -13.09
CA PHE A 306 -8.79 8.05 -11.96
C PHE A 306 -7.50 7.48 -11.36
N PHE A 307 -6.41 8.23 -11.43
CA PHE A 307 -5.24 7.94 -10.63
C PHE A 307 -5.38 8.59 -9.25
N GLN A 308 -5.28 7.80 -8.20
CA GLN A 308 -5.43 8.22 -6.82
C GLN A 308 -4.19 7.83 -6.01
N GLN A 309 -3.77 8.68 -5.11
CA GLN A 309 -2.67 8.38 -4.20
C GLN A 309 -3.17 8.42 -2.76
N GLN A 310 -2.92 7.34 -2.01
CA GLN A 310 -3.24 7.31 -0.60
C GLN A 310 -2.21 8.10 0.21
N THR A 311 -2.67 9.14 0.89
CA THR A 311 -1.84 9.98 1.74
C THR A 311 -2.16 9.81 3.22
N ARG A 312 -1.26 10.27 4.08
CA ARG A 312 -1.49 10.24 5.52
C ARG A 312 -2.53 11.30 5.92
N LYS A 313 -3.63 10.86 6.52
CA LYS A 313 -4.74 11.73 6.92
C LYS A 313 -4.42 12.70 8.06
N HIS A 314 -3.54 12.31 9.00
CA HIS A 314 -3.16 13.12 10.16
C HIS A 314 -1.76 13.70 10.00
N ASN A 315 -1.70 15.01 9.94
CA ASN A 315 -0.46 15.78 9.86
C ASN A 315 0.30 15.95 11.16
N ARG A 316 0.08 15.15 12.15
CA ARG A 316 1.01 15.14 13.29
C ARG A 316 2.35 14.70 12.77
N GLN A 317 3.19 15.66 12.40
CA GLN A 317 4.61 15.37 12.21
C GLN A 317 5.09 14.70 13.49
N ILE A 318 5.68 13.53 13.32
CA ILE A 318 6.58 13.00 14.35
C ILE A 318 7.67 14.05 14.38
N HIS A 319 7.73 14.84 15.46
CA HIS A 319 8.76 15.85 15.58
C HIS A 319 10.11 15.19 15.40
N LYS A 320 10.77 15.51 14.33
CA LYS A 320 12.20 15.24 14.17
C LYS A 320 12.90 16.15 15.16
N MET A 321 12.98 15.73 16.41
CA MET A 321 13.94 16.33 17.31
C MET A 321 15.31 15.98 16.78
N SER A 322 16.16 16.97 16.66
CA SER A 322 17.60 16.74 16.71
C SER A 322 17.92 16.24 18.12
N ILE A 323 17.86 14.93 18.30
CA ILE A 323 18.08 14.25 19.58
C ILE A 323 19.53 14.48 20.02
N LEU A 324 20.43 14.76 19.06
CA LEU A 324 21.88 14.97 19.27
C LEU A 324 22.22 16.38 19.81
N THR A 325 21.37 17.37 19.63
CA THR A 325 21.70 18.77 19.98
C THR A 325 20.86 19.36 21.10
N GLY A 326 20.08 18.54 21.83
CA GLY A 326 19.28 19.03 22.98
C GLY A 326 18.19 20.06 22.61
N GLY A 327 17.87 20.19 21.33
CA GLY A 327 16.97 21.21 20.83
C GLY A 327 15.56 21.18 21.41
N VAL A 328 15.00 22.35 21.65
CA VAL A 328 13.62 22.54 22.12
C VAL A 328 12.65 22.04 21.06
N ARG A 329 11.65 21.32 21.54
CA ARG A 329 10.57 20.75 20.72
C ARG A 329 9.73 21.86 20.11
N LYS A 330 9.93 22.18 18.83
CA LYS A 330 8.99 23.06 18.11
C LYS A 330 7.80 22.23 17.65
N ARG A 331 6.61 22.57 18.08
CA ARG A 331 5.36 22.05 17.52
C ARG A 331 5.17 22.68 16.15
N GLN A 332 4.79 21.89 15.16
CA GLN A 332 4.23 22.46 13.94
C GLN A 332 2.88 23.08 14.29
N GLN A 333 2.76 24.37 14.09
CA GLN A 333 1.63 25.18 14.58
C GLN A 333 0.72 25.67 13.45
N ALA A 334 0.94 25.23 12.22
CA ALA A 334 0.03 25.59 11.14
C ALA A 334 -1.38 25.10 11.49
N PRO A 335 -2.38 25.97 11.52
CA PRO A 335 -3.77 25.60 11.78
C PRO A 335 -4.27 24.64 10.69
N TYR A 336 -5.38 23.96 10.96
CA TYR A 336 -5.99 23.00 10.03
C TYR A 336 -6.30 23.64 8.67
N GLU A 337 -6.65 24.90 8.69
CA GLU A 337 -6.90 25.71 7.50
C GLU A 337 -6.08 27.00 7.58
N VAL A 338 -5.44 27.39 6.48
CA VAL A 338 -4.67 28.63 6.36
C VAL A 338 -5.17 29.38 5.14
N LYS A 339 -5.71 30.59 5.35
CA LYS A 339 -6.27 31.42 4.25
C LYS A 339 -7.31 30.67 3.40
N GLY A 340 -8.10 29.82 4.05
CA GLY A 340 -9.10 29.00 3.39
C GLY A 340 -8.60 27.72 2.73
N PHE A 341 -7.30 27.43 2.75
CA PHE A 341 -6.71 26.25 2.14
C PHE A 341 -6.34 25.18 3.17
N ARG A 342 -6.53 23.92 2.77
CA ARG A 342 -6.21 22.72 3.55
C ARG A 342 -5.09 21.94 2.88
N LEU A 343 -4.49 21.02 3.61
CA LEU A 343 -3.55 20.07 2.97
C LEU A 343 -4.28 19.22 1.95
N PHE A 344 -3.57 19.00 0.86
CA PHE A 344 -4.02 18.27 -0.32
C PHE A 344 -5.16 18.94 -1.10
N ASP A 345 -5.46 20.20 -0.82
CA ASP A 345 -6.30 20.97 -1.72
C ASP A 345 -5.63 21.07 -3.09
N LYS A 346 -6.43 20.89 -4.13
CA LYS A 346 -6.01 21.04 -5.52
C LYS A 346 -5.96 22.53 -5.87
N VAL A 347 -4.81 22.96 -6.36
CA VAL A 347 -4.55 24.34 -6.74
C VAL A 347 -4.02 24.40 -8.17
N ARG A 348 -4.22 25.53 -8.83
CA ARG A 348 -3.65 25.82 -10.15
C ARG A 348 -2.56 26.87 -10.00
N TYR A 349 -1.36 26.55 -10.47
CA TYR A 349 -0.23 27.45 -10.47
C TYR A 349 0.51 27.37 -11.81
N CYS A 350 0.81 28.50 -12.44
CA CYS A 350 1.43 28.57 -13.77
C CYS A 350 0.81 27.59 -14.78
N ASN A 351 -0.50 27.58 -14.86
CA ASN A 351 -1.31 26.70 -15.73
C ASN A 351 -1.18 25.19 -15.44
N ARG A 352 -0.50 24.78 -14.34
CA ARG A 352 -0.37 23.39 -13.92
C ARG A 352 -1.24 23.10 -12.69
N GLU A 353 -1.81 21.91 -12.63
CA GLU A 353 -2.52 21.41 -11.45
C GLU A 353 -1.54 20.83 -10.45
N ALA A 354 -1.62 21.25 -9.21
CA ALA A 354 -0.78 20.79 -8.12
C ALA A 354 -1.60 20.66 -6.82
N PHE A 355 -0.98 20.13 -5.79
CA PHE A 355 -1.60 19.87 -4.50
C PHE A 355 -0.77 20.48 -3.37
N ILE A 356 -1.44 20.98 -2.33
CA ILE A 356 -0.78 21.56 -1.16
C ILE A 356 -0.25 20.46 -0.25
N PHE A 357 1.05 20.31 -0.18
CA PHE A 357 1.73 19.36 0.70
C PHE A 357 2.23 19.98 2.01
N GLY A 358 2.42 21.28 2.05
CA GLY A 358 2.85 22.01 3.23
C GLY A 358 2.18 23.37 3.33
N ARG A 359 1.85 23.78 4.54
CA ARG A 359 1.23 25.08 4.84
C ARG A 359 2.03 25.80 5.91
N ARG A 360 2.24 27.08 5.73
CA ARG A 360 2.80 27.99 6.75
C ARG A 360 1.70 28.92 7.21
N SER A 361 1.69 29.26 8.48
CA SER A 361 0.73 30.23 9.05
C SER A 361 0.74 31.58 8.35
N SER A 362 1.87 31.96 7.75
CA SER A 362 2.04 33.16 6.93
C SER A 362 1.28 33.15 5.60
N GLY A 363 0.67 32.02 5.20
CA GLY A 363 -0.03 31.90 3.92
C GLY A 363 0.82 31.43 2.76
N TYR A 364 2.02 30.93 3.02
CA TYR A 364 2.87 30.30 1.99
C TYR A 364 2.69 28.79 2.00
N PHE A 365 2.65 28.20 0.80
CA PHE A 365 2.39 26.76 0.61
C PHE A 365 3.53 26.07 -0.14
N ASP A 366 3.84 24.84 0.24
CA ASP A 366 4.64 23.88 -0.53
C ASP A 366 3.67 23.10 -1.43
N ILE A 367 3.78 23.27 -2.74
CA ILE A 367 2.93 22.59 -3.70
C ILE A 367 3.70 21.56 -4.50
N ARG A 368 3.04 20.43 -4.74
CA ARG A 368 3.62 19.27 -5.44
C ARG A 368 2.60 18.61 -6.34
N LEU A 369 3.10 17.84 -7.30
CA LEU A 369 2.30 16.87 -8.03
C LEU A 369 1.91 15.68 -7.13
N LEU A 370 0.93 14.90 -7.53
CA LEU A 370 0.56 13.65 -6.82
C LEU A 370 1.73 12.65 -6.75
N THR A 371 2.64 12.67 -7.70
CA THR A 371 3.87 11.88 -7.71
C THR A 371 4.83 12.24 -6.57
N GLY A 372 4.63 13.39 -5.89
CA GLY A 372 5.53 13.91 -4.87
C GLY A 372 6.57 14.89 -5.40
N GLU A 373 6.66 15.06 -6.72
CA GLU A 373 7.55 16.04 -7.35
C GLU A 373 7.17 17.46 -6.92
N LYS A 374 8.16 18.24 -6.53
CA LYS A 374 7.95 19.63 -6.08
C LYS A 374 7.75 20.53 -7.28
N VAL A 375 6.61 21.21 -7.30
CA VAL A 375 6.33 22.28 -8.25
C VAL A 375 6.91 23.59 -7.74
N SER A 376 6.69 23.90 -6.46
CA SER A 376 7.35 25.03 -5.77
C SER A 376 7.34 24.84 -4.26
N PRO A 377 8.42 25.20 -3.56
CA PRO A 377 8.55 25.05 -2.11
C PRO A 377 7.83 26.13 -1.29
N ALA A 378 7.48 27.28 -1.91
CA ALA A 378 6.87 28.40 -1.20
C ALA A 378 6.15 29.32 -2.16
N ILE A 379 4.84 29.14 -2.29
CA ILE A 379 3.94 29.98 -3.10
C ILE A 379 2.99 30.72 -2.17
N SER A 380 2.73 32.00 -2.45
CA SER A 380 1.70 32.74 -1.76
C SER A 380 0.32 32.16 -2.03
N TYR A 381 -0.55 32.21 -1.05
CA TYR A 381 -1.94 31.79 -1.22
C TYR A 381 -2.67 32.64 -2.30
N THR A 382 -2.21 33.87 -2.58
CA THR A 382 -2.75 34.74 -3.62
C THR A 382 -2.48 34.22 -5.03
N ASP A 383 -1.33 33.56 -5.20
CA ASP A 383 -0.88 33.02 -6.49
C ASP A 383 -1.44 31.60 -6.76
N CYS A 384 -2.07 31.04 -5.75
CA CYS A 384 -2.76 29.78 -5.84
C CYS A 384 -4.17 30.02 -6.42
N GLY A 385 -4.34 29.88 -7.72
CA GLY A 385 -5.67 29.85 -8.35
C GLY A 385 -6.48 28.70 -7.75
N ARG A 386 -7.41 29.03 -6.85
CA ARG A 386 -8.29 28.03 -6.24
C ARG A 386 -9.31 27.57 -7.28
N LYS A 387 -9.33 26.31 -7.64
CA LYS A 387 -10.58 25.69 -8.08
C LYS A 387 -11.43 25.51 -6.83
N ARG A 388 -12.17 26.56 -6.44
CA ARG A 388 -13.09 26.50 -5.32
C ARG A 388 -14.04 25.33 -5.50
N HIS A 389 -14.04 24.42 -4.56
CA HIS A 389 -15.15 23.55 -4.29
C HIS A 389 -16.15 24.35 -3.45
N ASP A 390 -16.92 25.24 -4.08
CA ASP A 390 -18.00 25.92 -3.38
C ASP A 390 -18.99 24.88 -2.89
N GLY A 391 -19.11 24.74 -1.57
CA GLY A 391 -20.18 24.02 -0.92
C GLY A 391 -19.94 22.57 -0.51
N ASP A 392 -18.71 22.05 -0.39
CA ASP A 392 -18.48 20.77 0.29
C ASP A 392 -17.62 20.92 1.56
N PRO A 393 -18.22 20.87 2.76
CA PRO A 393 -17.48 20.71 4.01
C PRO A 393 -16.92 19.31 4.17
N GLY A 394 -17.23 18.42 3.23
CA GLY A 394 -16.82 17.03 3.19
C GLY A 394 -15.68 16.80 2.23
N ARG A 395 -14.49 16.87 2.74
CA ARG A 395 -13.35 16.01 2.46
C ARG A 395 -13.24 15.51 1.01
N ALA A 396 -12.27 16.02 0.28
CA ALA A 396 -11.52 15.15 -0.62
C ALA A 396 -10.96 14.00 0.25
N GLY A 397 -11.76 12.99 0.47
CA GLY A 397 -11.39 11.75 1.13
C GLY A 397 -10.60 10.97 0.11
N ILE A 398 -9.32 11.19 0.12
CA ILE A 398 -8.33 10.39 -0.58
C ILE A 398 -7.92 9.25 0.34
#